data_aaefb5aa9ec145006b5afc026615a671
#
_entry.id   aaefb5aa9ec145006b5afc026615a671
#
_cell.length_a   1.000
_cell.length_b   1.000
_cell.length_c   1.000
_cell.angle_alpha   90.00
_cell.angle_beta   90.00
_cell.angle_gamma   90.00
#
_symmetry.space_group_name_H-M   'P 1'
#
loop_
_entity.id
_entity.type
_entity.pdbx_description
1 polymer ?
#
loop_
_entity_poly.entity_id
_entity_poly.type
_entity_poly.pdbx_seq_one_letter_code
_entity_poly.pdbx_strand_id
1 'polypeptide(L)'
;MTNEATTPSGQPLGISHKPSKSGAMFTKFKAENKPAFIGYLPYGFPNPDVSLDAFRTMVEHGVDAVEIGLPYSDPVMDGPVIQAAASIALNNGETIKRVFEAVETVANAGGVPLIMSYWNLVYHYGVERFARDFENAGGAGLITPDLIPDEAGEWIEASDRHGLDRIFLVSPDSSTERLETVARNARGFVYAAARMGVTGERATIDASPELLVERTRQAGAENVCVGIGVSTAEQGAKVGSYADGVIVSSALVHTLLADDNKTARD
;
A
#
# COMPACT_ATOMS: atom_id res chain seq x y z
N MET A 1 -26.66 -5.44 -20.46
CA MET A 1 -26.30 -4.05 -20.81
C MET A 1 -25.25 -3.65 -19.80
N THR A 2 -23.99 -3.62 -20.20
CA THR A 2 -22.84 -3.26 -19.34
C THR A 2 -22.91 -1.77 -19.08
N ASN A 3 -23.13 -1.40 -17.81
CA ASN A 3 -23.06 -0.02 -17.36
C ASN A 3 -21.58 0.38 -17.33
N GLU A 4 -21.05 0.97 -18.40
CA GLU A 4 -19.73 1.58 -18.40
C GLU A 4 -19.78 2.83 -17.52
N ALA A 5 -18.87 2.90 -16.54
CA ALA A 5 -18.71 4.09 -15.74
C ALA A 5 -18.27 5.25 -16.64
N THR A 6 -19.00 6.35 -16.58
CA THR A 6 -18.72 7.55 -17.39
C THR A 6 -18.30 8.70 -16.47
N THR A 7 -17.46 9.60 -17.00
CA THR A 7 -17.15 10.88 -16.34
C THR A 7 -18.42 11.72 -16.14
N PRO A 8 -18.39 12.76 -15.28
CA PRO A 8 -19.49 13.74 -15.17
C PRO A 8 -19.89 14.39 -16.49
N SER A 9 -19.00 14.36 -17.49
CA SER A 9 -19.23 14.83 -18.86
C SER A 9 -19.79 13.75 -19.81
N GLY A 10 -20.06 12.53 -19.32
CA GLY A 10 -20.64 11.44 -20.13
C GLY A 10 -19.66 10.72 -21.04
N GLN A 11 -18.36 10.99 -20.94
CA GLN A 11 -17.34 10.23 -21.68
C GLN A 11 -16.95 8.96 -20.93
N PRO A 12 -16.66 7.83 -21.62
CA PRO A 12 -16.08 6.66 -20.98
C PRO A 12 -14.78 7.07 -20.27
N LEU A 13 -14.61 6.65 -19.02
CA LEU A 13 -13.34 6.81 -18.32
C LEU A 13 -12.28 6.11 -19.15
N GLY A 14 -11.36 6.89 -19.72
CA GLY A 14 -10.26 6.36 -20.51
C GLY A 14 -9.39 5.48 -19.62
N ILE A 15 -9.43 4.17 -19.84
CA ILE A 15 -8.51 3.24 -19.19
C ILE A 15 -7.10 3.68 -19.58
N SER A 16 -6.26 3.99 -18.60
CA SER A 16 -4.85 4.29 -18.87
C SER A 16 -4.22 3.11 -19.60
N HIS A 17 -3.66 3.37 -20.76
CA HIS A 17 -2.88 2.38 -21.50
C HIS A 17 -1.45 2.24 -20.98
N LYS A 18 -1.05 3.03 -19.97
CA LYS A 18 0.26 2.89 -19.33
C LYS A 18 0.28 1.61 -18.49
N PRO A 19 1.32 0.77 -18.62
CA PRO A 19 1.43 -0.45 -17.81
C PRO A 19 1.46 -0.12 -16.31
N SER A 20 0.74 -0.91 -15.52
CA SER A 20 0.84 -0.87 -14.06
C SER A 20 2.23 -1.32 -13.62
N LYS A 21 2.94 -0.51 -12.83
CA LYS A 21 4.28 -0.86 -12.34
C LYS A 21 4.21 -2.00 -11.33
N SER A 22 3.29 -1.95 -10.37
CA SER A 22 3.12 -3.05 -9.42
C SER A 22 2.49 -4.28 -10.09
N GLY A 23 1.58 -4.09 -11.03
CA GLY A 23 1.02 -5.19 -11.83
C GLY A 23 2.09 -5.95 -12.63
N ALA A 24 3.08 -5.25 -13.20
CA ALA A 24 4.21 -5.87 -13.88
C ALA A 24 5.06 -6.72 -12.92
N MET A 25 5.29 -6.25 -11.70
CA MET A 25 5.95 -7.01 -10.64
C MET A 25 5.20 -8.30 -10.32
N PHE A 26 3.88 -8.23 -10.11
CA PHE A 26 3.06 -9.41 -9.84
C PHE A 26 3.03 -10.40 -11.01
N THR A 27 3.00 -9.92 -12.25
CA THR A 27 3.07 -10.79 -13.44
C THR A 27 4.35 -11.61 -13.44
N LYS A 28 5.50 -10.98 -13.14
CA LYS A 28 6.79 -11.66 -13.02
C LYS A 28 6.76 -12.70 -11.90
N PHE A 29 6.29 -12.33 -10.71
CA PHE A 29 6.32 -13.22 -9.55
C PHE A 29 5.36 -14.38 -9.65
N LYS A 30 4.20 -14.20 -10.29
CA LYS A 30 3.30 -15.31 -10.61
C LYS A 30 3.97 -16.33 -11.53
N ALA A 31 4.74 -15.88 -12.51
CA ALA A 31 5.50 -16.78 -13.39
C ALA A 31 6.61 -17.55 -12.63
N GLU A 32 7.14 -16.97 -11.55
CA GLU A 32 8.15 -17.57 -10.69
C GLU A 32 7.52 -18.36 -9.51
N ASN A 33 6.19 -18.37 -9.38
CA ASN A 33 5.45 -18.92 -8.24
C ASN A 33 5.93 -18.36 -6.89
N LYS A 34 6.15 -17.05 -6.85
CA LYS A 34 6.70 -16.32 -5.70
C LYS A 34 5.72 -15.23 -5.27
N PRO A 35 5.38 -15.08 -3.97
CA PRO A 35 4.66 -13.90 -3.48
C PRO A 35 5.59 -12.68 -3.46
N ALA A 36 5.03 -11.47 -3.64
CA ALA A 36 5.77 -10.24 -3.44
C ALA A 36 5.99 -9.96 -1.94
N PHE A 37 7.16 -9.48 -1.57
CA PHE A 37 7.45 -8.96 -0.24
C PHE A 37 7.36 -7.43 -0.26
N ILE A 38 6.40 -6.87 0.48
CA ILE A 38 6.13 -5.44 0.56
C ILE A 38 6.45 -4.98 1.98
N GLY A 39 7.36 -4.03 2.11
CA GLY A 39 7.77 -3.50 3.40
C GLY A 39 7.27 -2.08 3.62
N TYR A 40 6.74 -1.77 4.81
CA TYR A 40 6.25 -0.45 5.19
C TYR A 40 7.16 0.23 6.20
N LEU A 41 7.48 1.50 5.96
CA LEU A 41 8.05 2.42 6.96
C LEU A 41 7.47 3.84 6.78
N PRO A 42 7.24 4.60 7.87
CA PRO A 42 6.90 6.02 7.76
C PRO A 42 8.12 6.84 7.35
N TYR A 43 7.97 7.70 6.35
CA TYR A 43 9.01 8.62 5.93
C TYR A 43 9.34 9.61 7.06
N GLY A 44 10.63 9.88 7.24
CA GLY A 44 11.13 10.82 8.26
C GLY A 44 11.30 10.21 9.66
N PHE A 45 11.08 8.92 9.83
CA PHE A 45 11.27 8.20 11.09
C PHE A 45 12.52 7.30 11.05
N PRO A 46 13.38 7.29 12.09
CA PRO A 46 13.43 8.21 13.25
C PRO A 46 13.90 9.63 12.90
N ASN A 47 14.49 9.79 11.73
CA ASN A 47 14.81 11.06 11.08
C ASN A 47 14.88 10.84 9.55
N PRO A 48 14.90 11.92 8.73
CA PRO A 48 14.86 11.80 7.26
C PRO A 48 15.99 10.95 6.68
N ASP A 49 17.23 11.18 7.10
CA ASP A 49 18.40 10.50 6.53
C ASP A 49 18.38 8.99 6.82
N VAL A 50 18.03 8.63 8.06
CA VAL A 50 17.90 7.22 8.46
C VAL A 50 16.74 6.54 7.73
N SER A 51 15.61 7.23 7.54
CA SER A 51 14.49 6.65 6.79
C SER A 51 14.84 6.40 5.32
N LEU A 52 15.56 7.32 4.66
CA LEU A 52 16.01 7.13 3.27
C LEU A 52 17.00 5.96 3.14
N ASP A 53 17.93 5.83 4.11
CA ASP A 53 18.86 4.72 4.16
C ASP A 53 18.14 3.38 4.41
N ALA A 54 17.15 3.37 5.30
CA ALA A 54 16.32 2.21 5.57
C ALA A 54 15.53 1.76 4.32
N PHE A 55 14.92 2.68 3.57
CA PHE A 55 14.22 2.35 2.33
C PHE A 55 15.15 1.71 1.30
N ARG A 56 16.36 2.25 1.12
CA ARG A 56 17.37 1.67 0.23
C ARG A 56 17.78 0.28 0.70
N THR A 57 18.08 0.14 1.98
CA THR A 57 18.50 -1.13 2.61
C THR A 57 17.42 -2.20 2.43
N MET A 58 16.15 -1.88 2.62
CA MET A 58 15.05 -2.81 2.42
C MET A 58 15.06 -3.39 0.99
N VAL A 59 15.20 -2.55 -0.03
CA VAL A 59 15.23 -3.00 -1.44
C VAL A 59 16.47 -3.84 -1.72
N GLU A 60 17.63 -3.41 -1.28
CA GLU A 60 18.91 -4.14 -1.46
C GLU A 60 18.90 -5.53 -0.79
N HIS A 61 18.06 -5.70 0.25
CA HIS A 61 17.92 -6.97 0.98
C HIS A 61 16.64 -7.75 0.65
N GLY A 62 16.02 -7.44 -0.48
CA GLY A 62 15.00 -8.31 -1.07
C GLY A 62 13.54 -7.92 -0.80
N VAL A 63 13.29 -6.70 -0.33
CA VAL A 63 11.94 -6.12 -0.37
C VAL A 63 11.63 -5.71 -1.81
N ASP A 64 10.58 -6.24 -2.38
CA ASP A 64 10.21 -6.06 -3.79
C ASP A 64 9.49 -4.72 -4.04
N ALA A 65 8.63 -4.32 -3.10
CA ALA A 65 7.95 -3.03 -3.11
C ALA A 65 8.02 -2.37 -1.72
N VAL A 66 8.15 -1.06 -1.70
CA VAL A 66 8.19 -0.29 -0.46
C VAL A 66 6.96 0.59 -0.35
N GLU A 67 6.22 0.41 0.72
CA GLU A 67 5.08 1.22 1.13
C GLU A 67 5.59 2.36 2.03
N ILE A 68 5.74 3.53 1.43
CA ILE A 68 6.23 4.74 2.09
C ILE A 68 5.06 5.40 2.80
N GLY A 69 5.04 5.33 4.13
CA GLY A 69 4.00 5.96 4.94
C GLY A 69 4.17 7.47 4.99
N LEU A 70 3.15 8.21 4.56
CA LEU A 70 3.11 9.65 4.75
C LEU A 70 2.65 9.96 6.18
N PRO A 71 3.50 10.59 7.02
CA PRO A 71 3.12 10.86 8.41
C PRO A 71 1.86 11.71 8.53
N TYR A 72 0.93 11.30 9.40
CA TYR A 72 -0.34 11.97 9.61
C TYR A 72 -0.67 12.09 11.10
N SER A 73 -1.25 13.23 11.49
CA SER A 73 -1.55 13.55 12.90
C SER A 73 -2.76 12.78 13.45
N ASP A 74 -3.69 12.39 12.58
CA ASP A 74 -4.98 11.81 12.96
C ASP A 74 -5.23 10.43 12.32
N PRO A 75 -4.32 9.46 12.53
CA PRO A 75 -4.39 8.16 11.87
C PRO A 75 -5.55 7.33 12.43
N VAL A 76 -6.43 6.85 11.54
CA VAL A 76 -7.61 6.05 11.92
C VAL A 76 -7.27 4.56 12.03
N MET A 77 -6.35 4.07 11.19
CA MET A 77 -6.07 2.62 11.05
C MET A 77 -4.73 2.20 11.64
N ASP A 78 -3.86 3.13 11.98
CA ASP A 78 -2.51 2.82 12.43
C ASP A 78 -2.52 2.31 13.87
N GLY A 79 -1.77 1.23 14.11
CA GLY A 79 -1.49 0.74 15.45
C GLY A 79 -0.52 1.66 16.21
N PRO A 80 -0.39 1.47 17.54
CA PRO A 80 0.38 2.38 18.41
C PRO A 80 1.86 2.52 17.99
N VAL A 81 2.46 1.48 17.42
CA VAL A 81 3.84 1.51 16.90
C VAL A 81 3.97 2.50 15.73
N ILE A 82 3.06 2.40 14.79
CA ILE A 82 3.04 3.28 13.61
C ILE A 82 2.71 4.71 14.02
N GLN A 83 1.74 4.91 14.93
CA GLN A 83 1.40 6.23 15.47
C GLN A 83 2.60 6.90 16.16
N ALA A 84 3.36 6.16 16.96
CA ALA A 84 4.56 6.68 17.62
C ALA A 84 5.62 7.13 16.59
N ALA A 85 5.89 6.29 15.58
CA ALA A 85 6.84 6.60 14.52
C ALA A 85 6.38 7.80 13.66
N ALA A 86 5.10 7.86 13.30
CA ALA A 86 4.53 8.99 12.57
C ALA A 86 4.61 10.30 13.36
N SER A 87 4.37 10.26 14.68
CA SER A 87 4.50 11.41 15.56
C SER A 87 5.93 11.95 15.61
N ILE A 88 6.94 11.06 15.66
CA ILE A 88 8.35 11.44 15.60
C ILE A 88 8.67 12.11 14.26
N ALA A 89 8.22 11.52 13.15
CA ALA A 89 8.44 12.10 11.82
C ALA A 89 7.80 13.49 11.66
N LEU A 90 6.58 13.68 12.15
CA LEU A 90 5.93 15.01 12.17
C LEU A 90 6.70 16.03 13.00
N ASN A 91 7.22 15.63 14.15
CA ASN A 91 8.06 16.49 15.00
C ASN A 91 9.38 16.87 14.32
N ASN A 92 9.89 16.04 13.41
CA ASN A 92 11.04 16.35 12.56
C ASN A 92 10.70 17.34 11.42
N GLY A 93 9.44 17.75 11.29
CA GLY A 93 8.98 18.73 10.31
C GLY A 93 8.74 18.15 8.91
N GLU A 94 8.45 16.85 8.82
CA GLU A 94 8.21 16.20 7.54
C GLU A 94 6.93 16.70 6.87
N THR A 95 7.00 16.81 5.56
CA THR A 95 5.92 17.33 4.72
C THR A 95 5.70 16.45 3.49
N ILE A 96 4.50 16.52 2.93
CA ILE A 96 4.14 15.77 1.72
C ILE A 96 5.12 16.02 0.55
N LYS A 97 5.73 17.21 0.44
CA LYS A 97 6.68 17.50 -0.63
C LYS A 97 7.95 16.67 -0.54
N ARG A 98 8.39 16.38 0.68
CA ARG A 98 9.64 15.67 0.92
C ARG A 98 9.50 14.16 0.77
N VAL A 99 8.28 13.62 0.80
CA VAL A 99 8.06 12.18 0.60
C VAL A 99 8.52 11.71 -0.79
N PHE A 100 8.54 12.60 -1.77
CA PHE A 100 9.00 12.23 -3.12
C PHE A 100 10.50 11.92 -3.18
N GLU A 101 11.31 12.40 -2.23
CA GLU A 101 12.72 11.98 -2.08
C GLU A 101 12.83 10.49 -1.72
N ALA A 102 11.91 10.00 -0.88
CA ALA A 102 11.83 8.58 -0.55
C ALA A 102 11.38 7.74 -1.75
N VAL A 103 10.42 8.25 -2.53
CA VAL A 103 9.97 7.61 -3.77
C VAL A 103 11.14 7.44 -4.75
N GLU A 104 11.90 8.51 -4.99
CA GLU A 104 13.09 8.48 -5.85
C GLU A 104 14.15 7.51 -5.30
N THR A 105 14.35 7.48 -3.99
CA THR A 105 15.30 6.57 -3.34
C THR A 105 14.96 5.11 -3.59
N VAL A 106 13.69 4.73 -3.40
CA VAL A 106 13.21 3.36 -3.65
C VAL A 106 13.30 3.01 -5.13
N ALA A 107 12.87 3.92 -6.02
CA ALA A 107 12.93 3.70 -7.47
C ALA A 107 14.38 3.51 -7.96
N ASN A 108 15.30 4.35 -7.49
CA ASN A 108 16.73 4.27 -7.84
C ASN A 108 17.41 3.00 -7.30
N ALA A 109 16.95 2.47 -6.18
CA ALA A 109 17.40 1.18 -5.64
C ALA A 109 16.83 -0.03 -6.43
N GLY A 110 15.87 0.18 -7.35
CA GLY A 110 15.24 -0.87 -8.15
C GLY A 110 13.97 -1.47 -7.55
N GLY A 111 13.48 -0.93 -6.44
CA GLY A 111 12.21 -1.32 -5.82
C GLY A 111 11.00 -0.66 -6.48
N VAL A 112 9.81 -1.14 -6.14
CA VAL A 112 8.54 -0.54 -6.57
C VAL A 112 8.03 0.40 -5.47
N PRO A 113 8.10 1.76 -5.67
CA PRO A 113 7.68 2.69 -4.63
C PRO A 113 6.17 2.90 -4.63
N LEU A 114 5.56 2.62 -3.49
CA LEU A 114 4.16 2.91 -3.19
C LEU A 114 4.11 3.99 -2.10
N ILE A 115 3.12 4.87 -2.15
CA ILE A 115 2.82 5.76 -1.02
C ILE A 115 1.56 5.24 -0.33
N MET A 116 1.59 5.16 1.01
CA MET A 116 0.40 5.04 1.83
C MET A 116 0.08 6.39 2.46
N SER A 117 -1.11 6.90 2.18
CA SER A 117 -1.57 8.19 2.69
C SER A 117 -3.06 8.20 2.98
N TYR A 118 -3.45 8.94 4.00
CA TYR A 118 -4.83 9.36 4.19
C TYR A 118 -5.22 10.38 3.12
N TRP A 119 -6.45 10.26 2.62
CA TRP A 119 -6.92 11.03 1.47
C TRP A 119 -6.87 12.54 1.68
N ASN A 120 -7.14 13.00 2.89
CA ASN A 120 -7.07 14.42 3.25
C ASN A 120 -5.75 15.09 2.86
N LEU A 121 -4.61 14.41 3.02
CA LEU A 121 -3.29 14.96 2.68
C LEU A 121 -3.12 15.13 1.17
N VAL A 122 -3.54 14.14 0.40
CA VAL A 122 -3.48 14.17 -1.07
C VAL A 122 -4.42 15.24 -1.62
N TYR A 123 -5.64 15.30 -1.07
CA TYR A 123 -6.64 16.29 -1.45
C TYR A 123 -6.14 17.74 -1.25
N HIS A 124 -5.56 18.03 -0.08
CA HIS A 124 -5.01 19.36 0.22
C HIS A 124 -3.75 19.71 -0.58
N TYR A 125 -2.95 18.72 -0.96
CA TYR A 125 -1.83 18.94 -1.87
C TYR A 125 -2.31 19.29 -3.29
N GLY A 126 -3.48 18.83 -3.65
CA GLY A 126 -4.10 18.87 -4.97
C GLY A 126 -3.84 17.58 -5.73
N VAL A 127 -4.93 16.86 -6.05
CA VAL A 127 -4.92 15.49 -6.57
C VAL A 127 -4.08 15.37 -7.85
N GLU A 128 -4.32 16.24 -8.83
CA GLU A 128 -3.57 16.27 -10.09
C GLU A 128 -2.09 16.60 -9.90
N ARG A 129 -1.81 17.55 -9.01
CA ARG A 129 -0.44 17.92 -8.68
C ARG A 129 0.30 16.77 -8.00
N PHE A 130 -0.35 16.09 -7.06
CA PHE A 130 0.21 14.92 -6.39
C PHE A 130 0.52 13.81 -7.38
N ALA A 131 -0.43 13.46 -8.26
CA ALA A 131 -0.25 12.41 -9.25
C ALA A 131 0.93 12.69 -10.19
N ARG A 132 1.04 13.94 -10.69
CA ARG A 132 2.15 14.39 -11.53
C ARG A 132 3.49 14.31 -10.81
N ASP A 133 3.57 14.87 -9.59
CA ASP A 133 4.82 14.93 -8.83
C ASP A 133 5.26 13.51 -8.40
N PHE A 134 4.29 12.63 -8.09
CA PHE A 134 4.52 11.23 -7.76
C PHE A 134 5.00 10.41 -8.98
N GLU A 135 4.37 10.57 -10.16
CA GLU A 135 4.86 9.95 -11.40
C GLU A 135 6.29 10.39 -11.71
N ASN A 136 6.59 11.69 -11.61
CA ASN A 136 7.92 12.25 -11.90
C ASN A 136 9.00 11.70 -10.97
N ALA A 137 8.69 11.45 -9.71
CA ALA A 137 9.58 10.81 -8.75
C ALA A 137 9.77 9.29 -8.99
N GLY A 138 9.09 8.71 -9.96
CA GLY A 138 9.16 7.28 -10.25
C GLY A 138 8.11 6.43 -9.53
N GLY A 139 7.13 7.05 -8.87
CA GLY A 139 6.06 6.40 -8.12
C GLY A 139 5.30 5.35 -8.91
N ALA A 140 4.81 4.33 -8.21
CA ALA A 140 4.05 3.23 -8.79
C ALA A 140 2.56 3.30 -8.46
N GLY A 141 2.18 3.59 -7.22
CA GLY A 141 0.79 3.61 -6.84
C GLY A 141 0.54 4.13 -5.43
N LEU A 142 -0.70 4.52 -5.17
CA LEU A 142 -1.16 5.07 -3.90
C LEU A 142 -2.10 4.09 -3.20
N ILE A 143 -1.82 3.84 -1.92
CA ILE A 143 -2.66 3.09 -0.99
C ILE A 143 -3.43 4.10 -0.16
N THR A 144 -4.77 4.03 -0.21
CA THR A 144 -5.67 4.94 0.51
C THR A 144 -6.56 4.15 1.45
N PRO A 145 -6.27 4.15 2.77
CA PRO A 145 -7.05 3.36 3.73
C PRO A 145 -8.45 3.93 4.00
N ASP A 146 -8.66 5.21 3.75
CA ASP A 146 -9.87 5.98 4.05
C ASP A 146 -10.64 6.44 2.81
N LEU A 147 -10.19 6.11 1.60
CA LEU A 147 -10.89 6.46 0.35
C LEU A 147 -11.53 5.21 -0.27
N ILE A 148 -12.83 5.24 -0.45
CA ILE A 148 -13.58 4.19 -1.14
C ILE A 148 -13.72 4.51 -2.63
N PRO A 149 -13.85 3.50 -3.52
CA PRO A 149 -13.98 3.74 -4.96
C PRO A 149 -15.11 4.68 -5.35
N ASP A 150 -16.22 4.66 -4.60
CA ASP A 150 -17.41 5.51 -4.86
C ASP A 150 -17.09 7.01 -4.72
N GLU A 151 -16.10 7.38 -3.94
CA GLU A 151 -15.66 8.76 -3.69
C GLU A 151 -14.34 9.12 -4.39
N ALA A 152 -13.73 8.15 -5.07
CA ALA A 152 -12.38 8.27 -5.63
C ALA A 152 -12.33 8.86 -7.06
N GLY A 153 -13.40 9.48 -7.56
CA GLY A 153 -13.50 9.93 -8.97
C GLY A 153 -12.28 10.76 -9.43
N GLU A 154 -11.92 11.79 -8.67
CA GLU A 154 -10.76 12.65 -9.01
C GLU A 154 -9.44 11.87 -9.01
N TRP A 155 -9.27 10.94 -8.05
CA TRP A 155 -8.09 10.09 -7.99
C TRP A 155 -8.03 9.07 -9.13
N ILE A 156 -9.17 8.48 -9.49
CA ILE A 156 -9.25 7.55 -10.62
C ILE A 156 -8.79 8.26 -11.91
N GLU A 157 -9.34 9.44 -12.19
CA GLU A 157 -8.96 10.22 -13.37
C GLU A 157 -7.48 10.63 -13.37
N ALA A 158 -6.96 11.14 -12.25
CA ALA A 158 -5.57 11.57 -12.14
C ALA A 158 -4.62 10.38 -12.25
N SER A 159 -4.89 9.28 -11.54
CA SER A 159 -4.06 8.06 -11.58
C SER A 159 -4.02 7.45 -12.97
N ASP A 160 -5.12 7.48 -13.73
CA ASP A 160 -5.15 7.00 -15.12
C ASP A 160 -4.30 7.88 -16.03
N ARG A 161 -4.36 9.21 -15.91
CA ARG A 161 -3.51 10.12 -16.70
C ARG A 161 -2.02 9.90 -16.44
N HIS A 162 -1.66 9.66 -15.19
CA HIS A 162 -0.27 9.54 -14.76
C HIS A 162 0.25 8.08 -14.71
N GLY A 163 -0.59 7.10 -15.04
CA GLY A 163 -0.20 5.69 -15.04
C GLY A 163 0.11 5.13 -13.65
N LEU A 164 -0.52 5.70 -12.61
CA LEU A 164 -0.35 5.28 -11.22
C LEU A 164 -1.37 4.18 -10.87
N ASP A 165 -0.98 3.29 -9.97
CA ASP A 165 -1.84 2.25 -9.45
C ASP A 165 -2.72 2.79 -8.33
N ARG A 166 -3.92 2.19 -8.17
CA ARG A 166 -4.91 2.52 -7.15
C ARG A 166 -5.12 1.33 -6.25
N ILE A 167 -4.66 1.42 -5.02
CA ILE A 167 -4.73 0.33 -4.07
C ILE A 167 -5.79 0.66 -3.02
N PHE A 168 -6.95 0.02 -3.13
CA PHE A 168 -8.02 0.13 -2.16
C PHE A 168 -8.00 -1.03 -1.18
N LEU A 169 -8.56 -0.78 0.01
CA LEU A 169 -8.60 -1.76 1.09
C LEU A 169 -9.92 -2.53 1.09
N VAL A 170 -9.82 -3.81 1.46
CA VAL A 170 -10.95 -4.65 1.84
C VAL A 170 -10.71 -5.28 3.20
N SER A 171 -11.79 -5.58 3.93
CA SER A 171 -11.76 -6.19 5.26
C SER A 171 -12.64 -7.44 5.30
N PRO A 172 -12.54 -8.29 6.33
CA PRO A 172 -13.42 -9.46 6.49
C PRO A 172 -14.92 -9.10 6.45
N ASP A 173 -15.27 -7.92 6.94
CA ASP A 173 -16.66 -7.43 6.97
C ASP A 173 -17.13 -6.83 5.64
N SER A 174 -16.27 -6.76 4.62
CA SER A 174 -16.66 -6.24 3.29
C SER A 174 -17.70 -7.14 2.65
N SER A 175 -18.82 -6.56 2.20
CA SER A 175 -19.86 -7.29 1.45
C SER A 175 -19.33 -7.71 0.07
N THR A 176 -19.98 -8.69 -0.56
CA THR A 176 -19.63 -9.12 -1.92
C THR A 176 -19.67 -7.97 -2.92
N GLU A 177 -20.69 -7.12 -2.85
CA GLU A 177 -20.83 -5.93 -3.70
C GLU A 177 -19.65 -4.93 -3.49
N ARG A 178 -19.21 -4.79 -2.23
CA ARG A 178 -18.03 -3.95 -1.92
C ARG A 178 -16.77 -4.56 -2.50
N LEU A 179 -16.56 -5.87 -2.38
CA LEU A 179 -15.42 -6.57 -2.97
C LEU A 179 -15.39 -6.41 -4.50
N GLU A 180 -16.54 -6.56 -5.17
CA GLU A 180 -16.67 -6.36 -6.62
C GLU A 180 -16.38 -4.91 -7.04
N THR A 181 -16.89 -3.93 -6.28
CA THR A 181 -16.64 -2.52 -6.56
C THR A 181 -15.16 -2.17 -6.40
N VAL A 182 -14.52 -2.67 -5.34
CA VAL A 182 -13.08 -2.50 -5.12
C VAL A 182 -12.27 -3.18 -6.21
N ALA A 183 -12.55 -4.44 -6.52
CA ALA A 183 -11.82 -5.20 -7.54
C ALA A 183 -11.88 -4.52 -8.92
N ARG A 184 -13.04 -3.99 -9.29
CA ARG A 184 -13.26 -3.30 -10.58
C ARG A 184 -12.48 -1.99 -10.70
N ASN A 185 -12.30 -1.27 -9.60
CA ASN A 185 -11.67 0.06 -9.59
C ASN A 185 -10.20 0.02 -9.17
N ALA A 186 -9.75 -1.07 -8.55
CA ALA A 186 -8.35 -1.23 -8.18
C ALA A 186 -7.46 -1.38 -9.43
N ARG A 187 -6.22 -0.95 -9.29
CA ARG A 187 -5.16 -1.15 -10.27
C ARG A 187 -3.89 -1.47 -9.51
N GLY A 188 -3.15 -2.47 -9.97
CA GLY A 188 -2.01 -3.03 -9.25
C GLY A 188 -2.44 -4.21 -8.38
N PHE A 189 -2.97 -3.95 -7.20
CA PHE A 189 -3.49 -4.99 -6.30
C PHE A 189 -4.60 -4.45 -5.38
N VAL A 190 -5.31 -5.37 -4.74
CA VAL A 190 -6.25 -5.07 -3.64
C VAL A 190 -5.56 -5.39 -2.31
N TYR A 191 -5.61 -4.46 -1.36
CA TYR A 191 -5.06 -4.63 -0.03
C TYR A 191 -6.08 -5.32 0.90
N ALA A 192 -5.86 -6.58 1.23
CA ALA A 192 -6.67 -7.30 2.21
C ALA A 192 -6.17 -7.00 3.63
N ALA A 193 -6.87 -6.11 4.31
CA ALA A 193 -6.60 -5.68 5.68
C ALA A 193 -7.15 -6.72 6.67
N ALA A 194 -6.39 -7.79 6.90
CA ALA A 194 -6.79 -8.89 7.76
C ALA A 194 -5.95 -8.95 9.03
N ARG A 195 -6.59 -9.07 10.21
CA ARG A 195 -5.87 -9.27 11.47
C ARG A 195 -5.41 -10.72 11.59
N MET A 196 -4.10 -10.92 11.71
CA MET A 196 -3.52 -12.22 12.07
C MET A 196 -3.66 -12.45 13.58
N GLY A 197 -4.23 -13.59 13.97
CA GLY A 197 -4.13 -14.06 15.35
C GLY A 197 -5.24 -13.66 16.30
N VAL A 198 -6.49 -13.52 15.87
CA VAL A 198 -7.63 -13.51 16.79
C VAL A 198 -8.02 -14.95 17.11
N THR A 199 -7.26 -15.60 18.00
CA THR A 199 -7.68 -16.82 18.71
C THR A 199 -8.43 -16.39 19.96
N GLY A 200 -9.70 -16.05 19.84
CA GLY A 200 -10.61 -15.76 20.95
C GLY A 200 -12.01 -16.22 20.56
N GLU A 201 -12.85 -16.54 21.53
CA GLU A 201 -14.18 -17.14 21.40
C GLU A 201 -15.19 -16.42 20.47
N ARG A 202 -14.75 -15.44 19.67
CA ARG A 202 -15.55 -14.69 18.67
C ARG A 202 -14.91 -14.61 17.29
N ALA A 203 -13.91 -15.44 16.98
CA ALA A 203 -13.48 -15.59 15.59
C ALA A 203 -14.57 -16.38 14.86
N THR A 204 -15.50 -15.68 14.21
CA THR A 204 -16.37 -16.30 13.23
C THR A 204 -15.48 -16.90 12.13
N ILE A 205 -15.87 -18.04 11.59
CA ILE A 205 -15.16 -18.74 10.49
C ILE A 205 -14.88 -17.78 9.32
N ASP A 206 -15.67 -16.71 9.20
CA ASP A 206 -15.59 -15.69 8.15
C ASP A 206 -14.43 -14.67 8.31
N ALA A 207 -13.66 -14.69 9.39
CA ALA A 207 -12.59 -13.71 9.67
C ALA A 207 -11.18 -14.17 9.23
N SER A 208 -11.05 -15.30 8.52
CA SER A 208 -9.77 -15.82 8.05
C SER A 208 -9.20 -14.94 6.94
N PRO A 209 -7.91 -14.52 7.03
CA PRO A 209 -7.24 -13.83 5.93
C PRO A 209 -7.29 -14.57 4.60
N GLU A 210 -7.16 -15.89 4.65
CA GLU A 210 -7.22 -16.75 3.47
C GLU A 210 -8.59 -16.71 2.78
N LEU A 211 -9.67 -16.76 3.55
CA LEU A 211 -11.03 -16.62 3.04
C LEU A 211 -11.28 -15.23 2.44
N LEU A 212 -10.75 -14.17 3.06
CA LEU A 212 -10.83 -12.82 2.50
C LEU A 212 -10.13 -12.73 1.14
N VAL A 213 -8.94 -13.30 1.01
CA VAL A 213 -8.21 -13.37 -0.27
C VAL A 213 -9.02 -14.12 -1.31
N GLU A 214 -9.57 -15.28 -0.96
CA GLU A 214 -10.40 -16.08 -1.87
C GLU A 214 -11.64 -15.30 -2.35
N ARG A 215 -12.40 -14.70 -1.42
CA ARG A 215 -13.59 -13.89 -1.76
C ARG A 215 -13.24 -12.69 -2.64
N THR A 216 -12.09 -12.04 -2.38
CA THR A 216 -11.64 -10.89 -3.14
C THR A 216 -11.24 -11.29 -4.57
N ARG A 217 -10.60 -12.45 -4.74
CA ARG A 217 -10.32 -13.02 -6.08
C ARG A 217 -11.60 -13.41 -6.82
N GLN A 218 -12.55 -14.03 -6.13
CA GLN A 218 -13.87 -14.37 -6.72
C GLN A 218 -14.62 -13.13 -7.18
N ALA A 219 -14.42 -11.99 -6.51
CA ALA A 219 -14.98 -10.70 -6.89
C ALA A 219 -14.26 -10.03 -8.08
N GLY A 220 -13.20 -10.66 -8.63
CA GLY A 220 -12.50 -10.22 -9.85
C GLY A 220 -11.16 -9.52 -9.61
N ALA A 221 -10.62 -9.49 -8.39
CA ALA A 221 -9.29 -8.93 -8.15
C ALA A 221 -8.19 -9.80 -8.76
N GLU A 222 -7.31 -9.18 -9.56
CA GLU A 222 -6.19 -9.89 -10.21
C GLU A 222 -5.06 -10.26 -9.22
N ASN A 223 -4.74 -9.32 -8.32
CA ASN A 223 -3.71 -9.49 -7.30
C ASN A 223 -4.27 -9.06 -5.94
N VAL A 224 -4.02 -9.85 -4.91
CA VAL A 224 -4.46 -9.59 -3.54
C VAL A 224 -3.27 -9.72 -2.59
N CYS A 225 -2.93 -8.64 -1.89
CA CYS A 225 -1.87 -8.64 -0.89
C CYS A 225 -2.47 -8.55 0.50
N VAL A 226 -1.89 -9.28 1.45
CA VAL A 226 -2.34 -9.31 2.84
C VAL A 226 -1.40 -8.51 3.72
N GLY A 227 -1.98 -7.58 4.47
CA GLY A 227 -1.31 -6.79 5.50
C GLY A 227 -2.05 -6.83 6.83
N ILE A 228 -1.45 -6.16 7.83
CA ILE A 228 -1.92 -6.07 9.22
C ILE A 228 -1.70 -7.38 9.99
N GLY A 229 -0.63 -7.38 10.79
CA GLY A 229 -0.34 -8.40 11.79
C GLY A 229 0.69 -9.47 11.39
N VAL A 230 1.32 -9.35 10.23
CA VAL A 230 2.47 -10.19 9.88
C VAL A 230 3.71 -9.66 10.62
N SER A 231 4.28 -10.46 11.51
CA SER A 231 5.40 -10.06 12.38
C SER A 231 6.54 -11.08 12.43
N THR A 232 6.35 -12.30 11.90
CA THR A 232 7.39 -13.33 11.81
C THR A 232 7.53 -13.90 10.40
N ALA A 233 8.69 -14.48 10.12
CA ALA A 233 8.95 -15.12 8.82
C ALA A 233 7.98 -16.27 8.53
N GLU A 234 7.60 -17.06 9.57
CA GLU A 234 6.63 -18.15 9.44
C GLU A 234 5.23 -17.65 9.07
N GLN A 235 4.80 -16.54 9.69
CA GLN A 235 3.55 -15.88 9.31
C GLN A 235 3.61 -15.36 7.88
N GLY A 236 4.71 -14.73 7.49
CA GLY A 236 4.95 -14.28 6.12
C GLY A 236 4.88 -15.42 5.11
N ALA A 237 5.58 -16.52 5.37
CA ALA A 237 5.56 -17.71 4.53
C ALA A 237 4.15 -18.31 4.40
N LYS A 238 3.39 -18.38 5.50
CA LYS A 238 2.01 -18.84 5.49
C LYS A 238 1.12 -17.95 4.64
N VAL A 239 1.20 -16.62 4.79
CA VAL A 239 0.43 -15.67 3.98
C VAL A 239 0.82 -15.78 2.50
N GLY A 240 2.11 -15.85 2.21
CA GLY A 240 2.64 -16.01 0.86
C GLY A 240 2.21 -17.30 0.15
N SER A 241 1.72 -18.31 0.88
CA SER A 241 1.22 -19.56 0.28
C SER A 241 -0.17 -19.40 -0.38
N TYR A 242 -0.93 -18.34 -0.07
CA TYR A 242 -2.27 -18.11 -0.61
C TYR A 242 -2.50 -16.68 -1.16
N ALA A 243 -1.68 -15.71 -0.79
CA ALA A 243 -1.76 -14.33 -1.29
C ALA A 243 -0.69 -14.05 -2.36
N ASP A 244 -0.93 -13.05 -3.21
CA ASP A 244 0.04 -12.61 -4.22
C ASP A 244 1.16 -11.75 -3.62
N GLY A 245 0.95 -11.18 -2.42
CA GLY A 245 1.95 -10.42 -1.70
C GLY A 245 1.71 -10.39 -0.20
N VAL A 246 2.78 -10.18 0.53
CA VAL A 246 2.82 -10.08 2.00
C VAL A 246 3.31 -8.70 2.38
N ILE A 247 2.52 -7.98 3.18
CA ILE A 247 2.85 -6.63 3.64
C ILE A 247 3.27 -6.70 5.12
N VAL A 248 4.47 -6.21 5.41
CA VAL A 248 5.05 -6.18 6.75
C VAL A 248 5.30 -4.74 7.15
N SER A 249 4.75 -4.32 8.27
CA SER A 249 4.82 -2.94 8.76
C SER A 249 5.45 -2.84 10.16
N SER A 250 4.71 -3.12 11.22
CA SER A 250 5.14 -2.90 12.60
C SER A 250 6.45 -3.62 12.94
N ALA A 251 6.70 -4.80 12.38
CA ALA A 251 7.95 -5.52 12.61
C ALA A 251 9.17 -4.73 12.09
N LEU A 252 9.06 -4.13 10.90
CA LEU A 252 10.12 -3.28 10.33
C LEU A 252 10.28 -1.97 11.11
N VAL A 253 9.16 -1.31 11.48
CA VAL A 253 9.21 -0.10 12.29
C VAL A 253 9.85 -0.34 13.65
N HIS A 254 9.61 -1.49 14.27
CA HIS A 254 10.24 -1.86 15.54
C HIS A 254 11.76 -1.93 15.47
N THR A 255 12.34 -2.31 14.33
CA THR A 255 13.80 -2.37 14.18
C THR A 255 14.47 -1.00 14.30
N LEU A 256 13.72 0.07 13.94
CA LEU A 256 14.18 1.46 14.04
C LEU A 256 13.77 2.14 15.37
N LEU A 257 12.82 1.54 16.12
CA LEU A 257 12.43 2.03 17.45
C LEU A 257 13.36 1.55 18.54
N ALA A 258 14.01 0.38 18.37
CA ALA A 258 14.97 -0.14 19.33
C ALA A 258 16.16 0.82 19.38
N ASP A 259 16.36 1.42 20.54
CA ASP A 259 17.48 2.31 20.83
C ASP A 259 18.80 1.67 20.39
N ASP A 260 19.65 2.50 19.86
CA ASP A 260 20.97 2.25 19.32
C ASP A 260 21.00 1.88 17.84
N ASN A 261 21.33 2.87 17.06
CA ASN A 261 21.81 2.93 15.67
C ASN A 261 22.74 1.76 15.19
N LYS A 262 22.86 0.68 15.95
CA LYS A 262 23.67 -0.50 15.62
C LYS A 262 22.86 -1.67 15.06
N THR A 263 21.58 -1.77 15.34
CA THR A 263 20.74 -2.92 14.96
C THR A 263 19.97 -2.72 13.65
N ALA A 264 19.93 -1.53 13.10
CA ALA A 264 19.29 -1.27 11.81
C ALA A 264 20.16 -1.71 10.59
N ARG A 265 21.40 -2.15 10.82
CA ARG A 265 22.35 -2.56 9.77
C ARG A 265 22.70 -4.05 9.76
N ASP A 266 22.22 -4.81 10.72
CA ASP A 266 22.35 -6.27 10.80
C ASP A 266 20.96 -6.93 10.51
#